data_56e66262ec830fc91b9ad18eae5e9684
#
_entry.id   56e66262ec830fc91b9ad18eae5e9684
#
_cell.length_a   1.000
_cell.length_b   1.000
_cell.length_c   1.000
_cell.angle_alpha   90.00
_cell.angle_beta   90.00
_cell.angle_gamma   90.00
#
_symmetry.space_group_name_H-M   'P 1'
#
loop_
_entity.id
_entity.type
_entity.pdbx_description
1 polymer ?
#
loop_
_entity_poly.entity_id
_entity_poly.type
_entity_poly.pdbx_seq_one_letter_code
_entity_poly.pdbx_strand_id
1 'polypeptide(L)'
;MKKYISNEEISNNLGSNEKIWENIFSQKEWGKYPSENVIRFIARNFYNVQDRSKINILELGFGTGANLWFCAREGFKVSGIEWSKTGIERFRARLKDENLSTQIEQIEIGDYLEKLDLFKNESFDAWMDSYSLAYNDFEKTKQIIKKAMKKLKIGGKFFSITPSLYNEGFEKDANLGYHLVKPVSGTDAFTGVIRYCDEEDLKRLYEGEGYKITSIKIHIQKDLEKQLNELYIIEGERYE
;
A
#
# COMPACT_ATOMS: atom_id res chain seq x y z
N MET A 1 17.30 28.25 13.12
CA MET A 1 15.95 28.66 12.67
C MET A 1 15.38 27.52 11.87
N LYS A 2 14.39 26.79 12.41
CA LYS A 2 13.69 25.74 11.64
C LYS A 2 12.85 26.44 10.56
N LYS A 3 13.16 26.21 9.30
CA LYS A 3 12.33 26.67 8.19
C LYS A 3 11.06 25.81 8.21
N TYR A 4 9.95 26.39 8.60
CA TYR A 4 8.64 25.76 8.38
C TYR A 4 8.35 25.81 6.88
N ILE A 5 8.21 24.65 6.28
CA ILE A 5 7.81 24.50 4.88
C ILE A 5 6.30 24.78 4.80
N SER A 6 5.86 25.49 3.78
CA SER A 6 4.43 25.79 3.60
C SER A 6 3.64 24.54 3.19
N ASN A 7 2.35 24.52 3.50
CA ASN A 7 1.47 23.42 3.04
C ASN A 7 1.47 23.25 1.51
N GLU A 8 1.71 24.33 0.77
CA GLU A 8 1.85 24.32 -0.69
C GLU A 8 3.14 23.61 -1.13
N GLU A 9 4.27 23.84 -0.44
CA GLU A 9 5.52 23.12 -0.70
C GLU A 9 5.42 21.63 -0.37
N ILE A 10 4.71 21.27 0.72
CA ILE A 10 4.43 19.88 1.07
C ILE A 10 3.60 19.23 -0.05
N SER A 11 2.53 19.88 -0.49
CA SER A 11 1.66 19.40 -1.57
C SER A 11 2.41 19.23 -2.88
N ASN A 12 3.27 20.16 -3.25
CA ASN A 12 4.10 20.09 -4.46
C ASN A 12 5.14 18.95 -4.38
N ASN A 13 5.73 18.70 -3.21
CA ASN A 13 6.67 17.61 -3.00
C ASN A 13 5.98 16.24 -3.09
N LEU A 14 4.80 16.08 -2.48
CA LEU A 14 3.99 14.87 -2.58
C LEU A 14 3.46 14.65 -4.00
N GLY A 15 3.05 15.71 -4.70
CA GLY A 15 2.62 15.65 -6.11
C GLY A 15 3.71 15.21 -7.08
N SER A 16 4.98 15.20 -6.66
CA SER A 16 6.08 14.64 -7.45
C SER A 16 6.17 13.10 -7.39
N ASN A 17 5.56 12.45 -6.39
CA ASN A 17 5.66 11.01 -6.17
C ASN A 17 5.13 10.19 -7.35
N GLU A 18 4.01 10.60 -7.94
CA GLU A 18 3.46 9.96 -9.14
C GLU A 18 4.48 9.91 -10.29
N LYS A 19 5.13 11.04 -10.59
CA LYS A 19 6.12 11.14 -11.67
C LYS A 19 7.38 10.32 -11.36
N ILE A 20 7.78 10.27 -10.09
CA ILE A 20 8.94 9.47 -9.66
C ILE A 20 8.64 7.99 -9.88
N TRP A 21 7.48 7.50 -9.48
CA TRP A 21 7.11 6.10 -9.62
C TRP A 21 6.87 5.71 -11.08
N GLU A 22 6.24 6.58 -11.90
CA GLU A 22 6.15 6.34 -13.35
C GLU A 22 7.54 6.21 -13.99
N ASN A 23 8.50 7.08 -13.61
CA ASN A 23 9.87 7.00 -14.09
C ASN A 23 10.58 5.72 -13.62
N ILE A 24 10.42 5.32 -12.35
CA ILE A 24 11.00 4.08 -11.82
C ILE A 24 10.48 2.88 -12.62
N PHE A 25 9.17 2.75 -12.78
CA PHE A 25 8.59 1.62 -13.49
C PHE A 25 8.87 1.65 -14.99
N SER A 26 9.10 2.81 -15.62
CA SER A 26 9.46 2.88 -17.02
C SER A 26 10.91 2.44 -17.30
N GLN A 27 11.84 2.67 -16.36
CA GLN A 27 13.27 2.44 -16.56
C GLN A 27 13.80 1.14 -15.97
N LYS A 28 13.13 0.57 -14.96
CA LYS A 28 13.63 -0.61 -14.23
C LYS A 28 12.61 -1.74 -14.22
N GLU A 29 13.10 -2.97 -14.24
CA GLU A 29 12.28 -4.09 -13.80
C GLU A 29 12.05 -3.95 -12.29
N TRP A 30 10.79 -4.06 -11.88
CA TRP A 30 10.40 -4.07 -10.47
C TRP A 30 10.15 -5.51 -10.01
N GLY A 31 10.11 -5.73 -8.69
CA GLY A 31 9.92 -7.07 -8.11
C GLY A 31 8.73 -7.81 -8.71
N LYS A 32 8.95 -9.05 -9.17
CA LYS A 32 7.94 -9.88 -9.83
C LYS A 32 7.09 -10.71 -8.88
N TYR A 33 7.51 -10.83 -7.62
CA TYR A 33 6.90 -11.73 -6.66
C TYR A 33 6.39 -10.97 -5.43
N PRO A 34 5.32 -11.44 -4.80
CA PRO A 34 4.79 -10.81 -3.59
C PRO A 34 5.74 -10.96 -2.41
N SER A 35 5.63 -10.07 -1.43
CA SER A 35 6.30 -10.26 -0.16
C SER A 35 5.73 -11.48 0.58
N GLU A 36 6.56 -12.15 1.41
CA GLU A 36 6.11 -13.26 2.25
C GLU A 36 4.93 -12.86 3.14
N ASN A 37 4.91 -11.62 3.62
CA ASN A 37 3.84 -11.12 4.48
C ASN A 37 2.48 -11.09 3.76
N VAL A 38 2.45 -10.70 2.49
CA VAL A 38 1.24 -10.75 1.65
C VAL A 38 0.80 -12.19 1.42
N ILE A 39 1.74 -13.09 1.08
CA ILE A 39 1.43 -14.52 0.90
C ILE A 39 0.79 -15.09 2.17
N ARG A 40 1.39 -14.83 3.34
CA ARG A 40 0.87 -15.29 4.64
C ARG A 40 -0.51 -14.71 4.96
N PHE A 41 -0.72 -13.43 4.69
CA PHE A 41 -2.03 -12.78 4.89
C PHE A 41 -3.11 -13.45 4.04
N ILE A 42 -2.88 -13.59 2.74
CA ILE A 42 -3.84 -14.21 1.80
C ILE A 42 -4.08 -15.68 2.17
N ALA A 43 -3.03 -16.44 2.44
CA ALA A 43 -3.16 -17.86 2.76
C ALA A 43 -3.98 -18.12 4.05
N ARG A 44 -3.69 -17.36 5.12
CA ARG A 44 -4.39 -17.54 6.40
C ARG A 44 -5.88 -17.21 6.32
N ASN A 45 -6.23 -16.18 5.54
CA ASN A 45 -7.60 -15.70 5.50
C ASN A 45 -8.46 -16.37 4.42
N PHE A 46 -7.86 -16.80 3.29
CA PHE A 46 -8.65 -17.14 2.11
C PHE A 46 -8.32 -18.48 1.46
N TYR A 47 -7.29 -19.24 1.87
CA TYR A 47 -6.98 -20.52 1.21
C TYR A 47 -8.02 -21.62 1.47
N ASN A 48 -8.68 -21.55 2.62
CA ASN A 48 -9.67 -22.56 3.03
C ASN A 48 -11.11 -22.21 2.59
N VAL A 49 -11.32 -21.16 1.79
CA VAL A 49 -12.65 -20.85 1.26
C VAL A 49 -13.05 -21.88 0.20
N GLN A 50 -14.35 -22.19 0.12
CA GLN A 50 -14.87 -23.19 -0.79
C GLN A 50 -14.66 -22.84 -2.27
N ASP A 51 -14.73 -21.55 -2.61
CA ASP A 51 -14.62 -21.05 -3.97
C ASP A 51 -13.86 -19.73 -3.98
N ARG A 52 -12.58 -19.76 -4.37
CA ARG A 52 -11.70 -18.60 -4.42
C ARG A 52 -12.13 -17.57 -5.46
N SER A 53 -12.84 -17.99 -6.51
CA SER A 53 -13.30 -17.06 -7.56
C SER A 53 -14.37 -16.07 -7.08
N LYS A 54 -14.93 -16.28 -5.88
CA LYS A 54 -15.90 -15.38 -5.23
C LYS A 54 -15.25 -14.38 -4.28
N ILE A 55 -13.96 -14.49 -4.05
CA ILE A 55 -13.20 -13.60 -3.17
C ILE A 55 -12.62 -12.47 -4.01
N ASN A 56 -12.94 -11.24 -3.63
CA ASN A 56 -12.47 -10.02 -4.28
C ASN A 56 -11.40 -9.33 -3.42
N ILE A 57 -10.21 -9.14 -3.99
CA ILE A 57 -9.07 -8.47 -3.35
C ILE A 57 -8.82 -7.14 -4.05
N LEU A 58 -8.74 -6.06 -3.27
CA LEU A 58 -8.36 -4.72 -3.73
C LEU A 58 -6.93 -4.40 -3.27
N GLU A 59 -6.07 -3.88 -4.14
CA GLU A 59 -4.78 -3.33 -3.74
C GLU A 59 -4.68 -1.84 -4.06
N LEU A 60 -4.23 -1.07 -3.09
CA LEU A 60 -3.93 0.34 -3.21
C LEU A 60 -2.44 0.49 -3.54
N GLY A 61 -2.13 1.00 -4.74
CA GLY A 61 -0.75 1.15 -5.23
C GLY A 61 -0.09 -0.17 -5.57
N PHE A 62 -0.69 -0.92 -6.47
CA PHE A 62 -0.20 -2.26 -6.83
C PHE A 62 1.08 -2.25 -7.69
N GLY A 63 1.56 -1.10 -8.14
CA GLY A 63 2.77 -0.97 -8.95
C GLY A 63 2.70 -1.80 -10.23
N THR A 64 3.69 -2.69 -10.42
CA THR A 64 3.71 -3.66 -11.54
C THR A 64 2.91 -4.94 -11.24
N GLY A 65 2.20 -4.99 -10.11
CA GLY A 65 1.19 -5.99 -9.79
C GLY A 65 1.69 -7.31 -9.22
N ALA A 66 2.81 -7.34 -8.53
CA ALA A 66 3.35 -8.58 -7.97
C ALA A 66 2.35 -9.29 -7.02
N ASN A 67 1.70 -8.53 -6.13
CA ASN A 67 0.74 -9.06 -5.17
C ASN A 67 -0.59 -9.45 -5.84
N LEU A 68 -1.13 -8.59 -6.72
CA LEU A 68 -2.35 -8.89 -7.46
C LEU A 68 -2.17 -10.07 -8.43
N TRP A 69 -1.01 -10.19 -9.05
CA TRP A 69 -0.69 -11.36 -9.86
C TRP A 69 -0.73 -12.66 -9.05
N PHE A 70 -0.14 -12.64 -7.85
CA PHE A 70 -0.19 -13.78 -6.94
C PHE A 70 -1.64 -14.13 -6.58
N CYS A 71 -2.46 -13.15 -6.20
CA CYS A 71 -3.87 -13.37 -5.89
C CYS A 71 -4.62 -13.93 -7.10
N ALA A 72 -4.42 -13.38 -8.30
CA ALA A 72 -5.04 -13.86 -9.53
C ALA A 72 -4.64 -15.32 -9.86
N ARG A 73 -3.36 -15.66 -9.69
CA ARG A 73 -2.84 -17.02 -9.88
C ARG A 73 -3.43 -18.02 -8.89
N GLU A 74 -3.70 -17.59 -7.67
CA GLU A 74 -4.38 -18.40 -6.65
C GLU A 74 -5.90 -18.53 -6.87
N GLY A 75 -6.43 -17.90 -7.92
CA GLY A 75 -7.84 -18.01 -8.33
C GLY A 75 -8.77 -16.93 -7.76
N PHE A 76 -8.23 -15.92 -7.08
CA PHE A 76 -8.99 -14.79 -6.56
C PHE A 76 -9.30 -13.76 -7.64
N LYS A 77 -10.39 -13.01 -7.47
CA LYS A 77 -10.68 -11.81 -8.24
C LYS A 77 -9.88 -10.63 -7.70
N VAL A 78 -9.34 -9.82 -8.61
CA VAL A 78 -8.41 -8.73 -8.26
C VAL A 78 -8.85 -7.39 -8.84
N SER A 79 -8.71 -6.37 -8.02
CA SER A 79 -8.93 -4.97 -8.37
C SER A 79 -7.80 -4.12 -7.81
N GLY A 80 -7.57 -2.95 -8.39
CA GLY A 80 -6.51 -2.09 -7.90
C GLY A 80 -6.58 -0.66 -8.37
N ILE A 81 -5.89 0.21 -7.65
CA ILE A 81 -5.65 1.60 -8.01
C ILE A 81 -4.15 1.81 -8.10
N GLU A 82 -3.67 2.42 -9.18
CA GLU A 82 -2.25 2.71 -9.39
C GLU A 82 -2.08 4.06 -10.09
N TRP A 83 -1.04 4.81 -9.73
CA TRP A 83 -0.70 6.07 -10.41
C TRP A 83 -0.02 5.83 -11.75
N SER A 84 0.87 4.85 -11.79
CA SER A 84 1.73 4.61 -12.95
C SER A 84 0.99 3.88 -14.06
N LYS A 85 0.92 4.53 -15.22
CA LYS A 85 0.42 3.91 -16.44
C LYS A 85 1.29 2.72 -16.85
N THR A 86 2.61 2.88 -16.78
CA THR A 86 3.57 1.79 -17.08
C THR A 86 3.40 0.61 -16.15
N GLY A 87 3.17 0.85 -14.85
CA GLY A 87 2.88 -0.21 -13.88
C GLY A 87 1.64 -1.02 -14.28
N ILE A 88 0.55 -0.34 -14.59
CA ILE A 88 -0.71 -0.97 -15.04
C ILE A 88 -0.51 -1.77 -16.33
N GLU A 89 0.19 -1.22 -17.33
CA GLU A 89 0.45 -1.90 -18.61
C GLU A 89 1.26 -3.19 -18.40
N ARG A 90 2.30 -3.15 -17.55
CA ARG A 90 3.11 -4.33 -17.20
C ARG A 90 2.29 -5.39 -16.47
N PHE A 91 1.47 -4.99 -15.50
CA PHE A 91 0.56 -5.88 -14.80
C PHE A 91 -0.39 -6.58 -15.77
N ARG A 92 -1.09 -5.82 -16.62
CA ARG A 92 -2.04 -6.38 -17.60
C ARG A 92 -1.35 -7.31 -18.62
N ALA A 93 -0.17 -6.94 -19.10
CA ALA A 93 0.62 -7.79 -20.00
C ALA A 93 0.95 -9.13 -19.34
N ARG A 94 1.45 -9.12 -18.12
CA ARG A 94 1.77 -10.34 -17.37
C ARG A 94 0.55 -11.26 -17.18
N LEU A 95 -0.58 -10.71 -16.76
CA LEU A 95 -1.79 -11.51 -16.56
C LEU A 95 -2.32 -12.07 -17.88
N LYS A 96 -2.17 -11.34 -18.97
CA LYS A 96 -2.52 -11.82 -20.33
C LYS A 96 -1.63 -12.98 -20.75
N ASP A 97 -0.32 -12.85 -20.59
CA ASP A 97 0.66 -13.88 -20.99
C ASP A 97 0.49 -15.17 -20.19
N GLU A 98 0.04 -15.09 -18.95
CA GLU A 98 -0.24 -16.23 -18.07
C GLU A 98 -1.71 -16.71 -18.12
N ASN A 99 -2.55 -16.17 -19.01
CA ASN A 99 -4.00 -16.49 -19.14
C ASN A 99 -4.82 -16.20 -17.87
N LEU A 100 -4.43 -15.17 -17.11
CA LEU A 100 -5.07 -14.76 -15.86
C LEU A 100 -5.95 -13.48 -16.02
N SER A 101 -6.12 -12.97 -17.22
CA SER A 101 -6.86 -11.71 -17.47
C SER A 101 -8.31 -11.75 -16.97
N THR A 102 -8.92 -12.93 -16.91
CA THR A 102 -10.29 -13.13 -16.41
C THR A 102 -10.42 -12.93 -14.89
N GLN A 103 -9.31 -12.88 -14.18
CA GLN A 103 -9.30 -12.60 -12.75
C GLN A 103 -9.39 -11.09 -12.44
N ILE A 104 -9.09 -10.23 -13.43
CA ILE A 104 -9.19 -8.77 -13.25
C ILE A 104 -10.65 -8.35 -13.26
N GLU A 105 -11.11 -7.74 -12.16
CA GLU A 105 -12.45 -7.13 -12.07
C GLU A 105 -12.39 -5.66 -12.47
N GLN A 106 -11.59 -4.83 -11.75
CA GLN A 106 -11.52 -3.40 -12.00
C GLN A 106 -10.13 -2.84 -11.69
N ILE A 107 -9.55 -2.10 -12.61
CA ILE A 107 -8.27 -1.39 -12.45
C ILE A 107 -8.46 0.07 -12.80
N GLU A 108 -8.13 0.94 -11.86
CA GLU A 108 -8.22 2.39 -11.99
C GLU A 108 -6.83 3.03 -11.96
N ILE A 109 -6.68 4.09 -12.75
CA ILE A 109 -5.48 4.93 -12.77
C ILE A 109 -5.75 6.26 -12.08
N GLY A 110 -4.92 6.64 -11.11
CA GLY A 110 -4.99 7.95 -10.46
C GLY A 110 -4.96 7.92 -8.93
N ASP A 111 -5.42 9.00 -8.34
CA ASP A 111 -5.42 9.22 -6.89
C ASP A 111 -6.43 8.34 -6.15
N TYR A 112 -6.02 7.82 -4.99
CA TYR A 112 -6.86 6.92 -4.20
C TYR A 112 -8.17 7.56 -3.73
N LEU A 113 -8.15 8.85 -3.32
CA LEU A 113 -9.34 9.53 -2.81
C LEU A 113 -10.41 9.67 -3.89
N GLU A 114 -9.99 9.89 -5.14
CA GLU A 114 -10.90 9.99 -6.27
C GLU A 114 -11.35 8.60 -6.75
N LYS A 115 -10.39 7.69 -6.92
CA LYS A 115 -10.67 6.41 -7.57
C LYS A 115 -11.37 5.40 -6.68
N LEU A 116 -11.23 5.48 -5.36
CA LEU A 116 -12.01 4.66 -4.44
C LEU A 116 -13.53 4.87 -4.59
N ASP A 117 -13.98 6.04 -5.02
CA ASP A 117 -15.40 6.31 -5.22
C ASP A 117 -16.00 5.51 -6.39
N LEU A 118 -15.18 5.03 -7.33
CA LEU A 118 -15.61 4.21 -8.47
C LEU A 118 -15.88 2.75 -8.08
N PHE A 119 -15.41 2.31 -6.91
CA PHE A 119 -15.66 0.97 -6.42
C PHE A 119 -16.91 0.93 -5.54
N LYS A 120 -17.69 -0.14 -5.69
CA LYS A 120 -18.88 -0.38 -4.88
C LYS A 120 -18.51 -0.59 -3.42
N ASN A 121 -19.30 -0.03 -2.50
CA ASN A 121 -19.16 -0.32 -1.08
C ASN A 121 -19.50 -1.78 -0.80
N GLU A 122 -18.87 -2.37 0.23
CA GLU A 122 -19.12 -3.73 0.70
C GLU A 122 -18.97 -4.80 -0.39
N SER A 123 -18.00 -4.61 -1.28
CA SER A 123 -17.76 -5.53 -2.40
C SER A 123 -16.46 -6.32 -2.29
N PHE A 124 -15.56 -5.94 -1.39
CA PHE A 124 -14.27 -6.61 -1.24
C PHE A 124 -14.18 -7.44 0.04
N ASP A 125 -13.58 -8.61 -0.08
CA ASP A 125 -13.27 -9.50 1.03
C ASP A 125 -11.96 -9.07 1.73
N ALA A 126 -11.05 -8.46 0.96
CA ALA A 126 -9.91 -7.75 1.52
C ALA A 126 -9.51 -6.55 0.70
N TRP A 127 -8.89 -5.54 1.38
CA TRP A 127 -7.98 -4.63 0.72
C TRP A 127 -6.57 -4.75 1.32
N MET A 128 -5.58 -4.44 0.50
CA MET A 128 -4.19 -4.43 0.92
C MET A 128 -3.44 -3.22 0.37
N ASP A 129 -2.42 -2.83 1.12
CA ASP A 129 -1.43 -1.84 0.78
C ASP A 129 -0.05 -2.40 1.12
N SER A 130 0.83 -2.40 0.15
CA SER A 130 2.21 -2.81 0.36
C SER A 130 3.14 -1.62 0.17
N TYR A 131 3.23 -0.78 1.20
CA TYR A 131 4.10 0.40 1.25
C TYR A 131 3.62 1.63 0.48
N SER A 132 2.53 1.59 -0.26
CA SER A 132 2.13 2.68 -1.16
C SER A 132 1.45 3.85 -0.44
N LEU A 133 0.68 3.58 0.63
CA LEU A 133 0.03 4.62 1.42
C LEU A 133 1.03 5.54 2.15
N ALA A 134 2.26 5.06 2.38
CA ALA A 134 3.34 5.86 2.96
C ALA A 134 3.75 7.06 2.08
N TYR A 135 3.41 7.05 0.79
CA TYR A 135 3.66 8.16 -0.15
C TYR A 135 2.62 9.29 -0.09
N ASN A 136 1.74 9.27 0.90
CA ASN A 136 0.78 10.32 1.21
C ASN A 136 1.01 10.87 2.63
N ASP A 137 0.62 12.13 2.87
CA ASP A 137 0.62 12.69 4.21
C ASP A 137 -0.35 11.96 5.15
N PHE A 138 -0.27 12.26 6.44
CA PHE A 138 -1.05 11.60 7.47
C PHE A 138 -2.56 11.77 7.28
N GLU A 139 -3.02 13.00 7.06
CA GLU A 139 -4.45 13.29 6.97
C GLU A 139 -5.07 12.72 5.69
N LYS A 140 -4.36 12.80 4.57
CA LYS A 140 -4.79 12.18 3.32
C LYS A 140 -4.85 10.66 3.46
N THR A 141 -3.83 10.03 4.07
CA THR A 141 -3.81 8.59 4.35
C THR A 141 -5.01 8.18 5.19
N LYS A 142 -5.33 8.93 6.25
CA LYS A 142 -6.49 8.68 7.11
C LYS A 142 -7.81 8.72 6.33
N GLN A 143 -7.96 9.67 5.43
CA GLN A 143 -9.13 9.76 4.56
C GLN A 143 -9.21 8.58 3.58
N ILE A 144 -8.08 8.18 2.98
CA ILE A 144 -8.00 7.03 2.07
C ILE A 144 -8.41 5.75 2.81
N ILE A 145 -7.83 5.49 3.99
CA ILE A 145 -8.16 4.31 4.79
C ILE A 145 -9.64 4.30 5.15
N LYS A 146 -10.20 5.42 5.62
CA LYS A 146 -11.64 5.53 5.92
C LYS A 146 -12.53 5.21 4.71
N LYS A 147 -12.14 5.61 3.50
CA LYS A 147 -12.85 5.25 2.26
C LYS A 147 -12.66 3.76 1.93
N ALA A 148 -11.44 3.23 2.04
CA ALA A 148 -11.14 1.84 1.75
C ALA A 148 -11.88 0.88 2.70
N MET A 149 -12.04 1.23 3.98
CA MET A 149 -12.83 0.44 4.94
C MET A 149 -14.28 0.28 4.51
N LYS A 150 -14.90 1.33 3.90
CA LYS A 150 -16.27 1.23 3.38
C LYS A 150 -16.38 0.26 2.18
N LYS A 151 -15.28 -0.05 1.51
CA LYS A 151 -15.27 -0.99 0.38
C LYS A 151 -15.23 -2.45 0.85
N LEU A 152 -14.77 -2.70 2.07
CA LEU A 152 -14.81 -4.03 2.67
C LEU A 152 -16.25 -4.47 2.98
N LYS A 153 -16.53 -5.72 2.77
CA LYS A 153 -17.68 -6.41 3.37
C LYS A 153 -17.54 -6.40 4.89
N ILE A 154 -18.65 -6.59 5.62
CA ILE A 154 -18.57 -6.91 7.05
C ILE A 154 -17.82 -8.23 7.21
N GLY A 155 -16.86 -8.28 8.12
CA GLY A 155 -15.91 -9.40 8.27
C GLY A 155 -14.72 -9.36 7.31
N GLY A 156 -14.71 -8.43 6.35
CA GLY A 156 -13.60 -8.23 5.41
C GLY A 156 -12.32 -7.81 6.13
N LYS A 157 -11.18 -8.18 5.53
CA LYS A 157 -9.85 -8.01 6.13
C LYS A 157 -9.07 -6.89 5.47
N PHE A 158 -8.16 -6.29 6.22
CA PHE A 158 -7.19 -5.37 5.64
C PHE A 158 -5.76 -5.72 6.04
N PHE A 159 -4.85 -5.33 5.17
CA PHE A 159 -3.41 -5.52 5.33
C PHE A 159 -2.68 -4.27 4.86
N SER A 160 -1.70 -3.80 5.64
CA SER A 160 -0.84 -2.70 5.23
C SER A 160 0.59 -2.90 5.72
N ILE A 161 1.56 -2.44 4.92
CA ILE A 161 2.96 -2.32 5.30
C ILE A 161 3.33 -0.84 5.27
N THR A 162 3.91 -0.34 6.36
CA THR A 162 4.37 1.05 6.45
C THR A 162 5.72 1.14 7.18
N PRO A 163 6.61 2.09 6.82
CA PRO A 163 7.89 2.22 7.50
C PRO A 163 7.72 2.84 8.89
N SER A 164 8.55 2.35 9.83
CA SER A 164 8.63 2.93 11.18
C SER A 164 9.56 4.14 11.25
N LEU A 165 9.48 4.91 12.34
CA LEU A 165 10.44 5.99 12.63
C LEU A 165 11.88 5.48 12.88
N TYR A 166 12.07 4.17 13.03
CA TYR A 166 13.39 3.55 13.20
C TYR A 166 13.98 3.01 11.88
N ASN A 167 13.29 3.23 10.75
CA ASN A 167 13.81 2.92 9.44
C ASN A 167 15.01 3.80 9.09
N GLU A 168 16.03 3.25 8.40
CA GLU A 168 17.25 4.00 8.04
C GLU A 168 16.96 5.29 7.25
N GLY A 169 15.92 5.30 6.43
CA GLY A 169 15.54 6.45 5.63
C GLY A 169 14.91 7.61 6.42
N PHE A 170 14.59 7.41 7.72
CA PHE A 170 13.96 8.46 8.52
C PHE A 170 15.01 9.42 9.11
N GLU A 171 15.05 10.64 8.60
CA GLU A 171 15.87 11.73 9.13
C GLU A 171 14.98 12.74 9.87
N LYS A 172 15.01 12.70 11.20
CA LYS A 172 14.15 13.52 12.08
C LYS A 172 14.22 15.03 11.82
N ASP A 173 15.35 15.52 11.31
CA ASP A 173 15.57 16.94 11.06
C ASP A 173 15.27 17.37 9.61
N ALA A 174 15.03 16.43 8.70
CA ALA A 174 14.66 16.70 7.31
C ALA A 174 13.13 16.94 7.14
N ASN A 175 12.55 17.74 8.03
CA ASN A 175 11.11 17.83 8.28
C ASN A 175 10.36 18.52 7.14
N LEU A 176 9.73 17.74 6.27
CA LEU A 176 8.79 18.19 5.23
C LEU A 176 7.34 18.27 5.72
N GLY A 177 7.07 17.92 6.97
CA GLY A 177 5.74 17.82 7.58
C GLY A 177 5.72 16.75 8.66
N TYR A 178 4.53 16.37 9.13
CA TYR A 178 4.40 15.36 10.17
C TYR A 178 4.91 14.01 9.70
N HIS A 179 6.06 13.58 10.22
CA HIS A 179 6.79 12.36 9.89
C HIS A 179 7.09 12.17 8.39
N LEU A 180 7.05 13.26 7.59
CA LEU A 180 7.36 13.27 6.16
C LEU A 180 8.84 13.58 5.93
N VAL A 181 9.51 12.72 5.18
CA VAL A 181 10.92 12.83 4.80
C VAL A 181 11.10 12.50 3.32
N LYS A 182 12.09 13.11 2.68
CA LYS A 182 12.58 12.70 1.36
C LYS A 182 13.92 11.99 1.56
N PRO A 183 13.94 10.66 1.72
CA PRO A 183 15.13 9.94 2.09
C PRO A 183 16.19 9.99 0.98
N VAL A 184 17.44 10.21 1.40
CA VAL A 184 18.61 10.22 0.51
C VAL A 184 19.53 9.02 0.75
N SER A 185 19.24 8.22 1.78
CA SER A 185 19.95 7.00 2.15
C SER A 185 18.95 5.87 2.47
N GLY A 186 19.45 4.65 2.60
CA GLY A 186 18.64 3.47 2.90
C GLY A 186 17.89 2.91 1.71
N THR A 187 17.00 1.97 1.98
CA THR A 187 16.23 1.26 0.96
C THR A 187 15.24 2.17 0.22
N ASP A 188 14.81 3.25 0.87
CA ASP A 188 13.81 4.19 0.35
C ASP A 188 14.44 5.39 -0.38
N ALA A 189 15.78 5.42 -0.49
CA ALA A 189 16.49 6.54 -1.09
C ALA A 189 15.97 6.86 -2.51
N PHE A 190 15.69 8.15 -2.74
CA PHE A 190 15.28 8.69 -4.04
C PHE A 190 13.93 8.18 -4.59
N THR A 191 13.10 7.55 -3.76
CA THR A 191 11.77 7.07 -4.18
C THR A 191 10.65 8.10 -4.01
N GLY A 192 10.97 9.27 -3.47
CA GLY A 192 10.03 10.38 -3.27
C GLY A 192 9.92 10.83 -1.82
N VAL A 193 8.81 11.47 -1.49
CA VAL A 193 8.49 11.88 -0.11
C VAL A 193 7.69 10.76 0.56
N ILE A 194 8.16 10.32 1.72
CA ILE A 194 7.60 9.19 2.46
C ILE A 194 7.19 9.64 3.86
N ARG A 195 6.04 9.17 4.32
CA ARG A 195 5.60 9.26 5.70
C ARG A 195 6.02 8.01 6.46
N TYR A 196 6.70 8.23 7.56
CA TYR A 196 7.05 7.22 8.55
C TYR A 196 6.03 7.23 9.69
N CYS A 197 5.91 6.15 10.45
CA CYS A 197 4.93 6.02 11.52
C CYS A 197 5.58 5.56 12.83
N ASP A 198 4.96 5.95 13.94
CA ASP A 198 5.08 5.27 15.22
C ASP A 198 3.82 4.41 15.51
N GLU A 199 3.79 3.72 16.65
CA GLU A 199 2.67 2.88 17.02
C GLU A 199 1.37 3.66 17.30
N GLU A 200 1.48 4.92 17.77
CA GLU A 200 0.31 5.78 17.98
C GLU A 200 -0.33 6.16 16.64
N ASP A 201 0.50 6.46 15.65
CA ASP A 201 0.03 6.74 14.29
C ASP A 201 -0.75 5.56 13.70
N LEU A 202 -0.30 4.32 13.96
CA LEU A 202 -1.01 3.13 13.46
C LEU A 202 -2.43 3.06 14.01
N LYS A 203 -2.62 3.29 15.31
CA LYS A 203 -3.96 3.32 15.93
C LYS A 203 -4.82 4.43 15.33
N ARG A 204 -4.27 5.64 15.22
CA ARG A 204 -4.97 6.80 14.65
C ARG A 204 -5.39 6.64 13.20
N LEU A 205 -4.66 5.80 12.43
CA LEU A 205 -4.91 5.53 11.01
C LEU A 205 -5.85 4.32 10.81
N TYR A 206 -5.62 3.23 11.54
CA TYR A 206 -6.21 1.92 11.25
C TYR A 206 -7.25 1.45 12.27
N GLU A 207 -7.58 2.27 13.29
CA GLU A 207 -8.69 2.01 14.20
C GLU A 207 -9.78 3.08 14.07
N GLY A 208 -11.04 2.65 14.13
CA GLY A 208 -12.20 3.53 14.00
C GLY A 208 -13.51 2.80 14.23
N GLU A 209 -14.61 3.51 14.01
CA GLU A 209 -15.94 2.94 14.08
C GLU A 209 -16.12 1.87 12.99
N GLY A 210 -16.45 0.65 13.42
CA GLY A 210 -16.70 -0.49 12.54
C GLY A 210 -15.45 -1.21 12.02
N TYR A 211 -14.22 -0.84 12.43
CA TYR A 211 -12.99 -1.55 12.05
C TYR A 211 -11.91 -1.43 13.12
N LYS A 212 -11.04 -2.42 13.19
CA LYS A 212 -9.98 -2.51 14.19
C LYS A 212 -8.75 -3.24 13.67
N ILE A 213 -7.60 -2.92 14.27
CA ILE A 213 -6.38 -3.71 14.14
C ILE A 213 -6.54 -5.04 14.88
N THR A 214 -6.15 -6.14 14.26
CA THR A 214 -6.11 -7.47 14.89
C THR A 214 -4.67 -7.96 15.13
N SER A 215 -3.69 -7.41 14.41
CA SER A 215 -2.28 -7.73 14.57
C SER A 215 -1.38 -6.60 14.07
N ILE A 216 -0.36 -6.28 14.85
CA ILE A 216 0.79 -5.47 14.42
C ILE A 216 2.04 -6.33 14.61
N LYS A 217 2.86 -6.44 13.59
CA LYS A 217 4.19 -7.08 13.66
C LYS A 217 5.24 -6.09 13.20
N ILE A 218 6.42 -6.19 13.75
CA ILE A 218 7.59 -5.41 13.32
C ILE A 218 8.49 -6.35 12.53
N HIS A 219 8.79 -5.95 11.29
CA HIS A 219 9.78 -6.64 10.46
C HIS A 219 11.04 -5.79 10.44
N ILE A 220 12.12 -6.34 11.01
CA ILE A 220 13.42 -5.68 11.06
C ILE A 220 14.39 -6.44 10.15
N GLN A 221 14.99 -5.73 9.22
CA GLN A 221 16.10 -6.22 8.40
C GLN A 221 17.39 -5.55 8.87
N LYS A 222 18.40 -6.35 9.17
CA LYS A 222 19.73 -5.88 9.57
C LYS A 222 20.79 -6.50 8.67
N ASP A 223 21.83 -5.73 8.41
CA ASP A 223 23.07 -6.22 7.83
C ASP A 223 24.15 -6.12 8.92
N LEU A 224 24.47 -7.27 9.54
CA LEU A 224 25.30 -7.35 10.73
C LEU A 224 24.78 -6.43 11.86
N GLU A 225 25.50 -5.35 12.16
CA GLU A 225 25.13 -4.41 13.22
C GLU A 225 24.28 -3.25 12.72
N LYS A 226 24.21 -3.03 11.40
CA LYS A 226 23.47 -1.91 10.80
C LYS A 226 22.02 -2.31 10.56
N GLN A 227 21.08 -1.54 11.12
CA GLN A 227 19.67 -1.66 10.77
C GLN A 227 19.43 -0.99 9.40
N LEU A 228 18.92 -1.76 8.44
CA LEU A 228 18.63 -1.28 7.10
C LEU A 228 17.18 -0.88 6.93
N ASN A 229 16.28 -1.63 7.57
CA ASN A 229 14.85 -1.44 7.37
C ASN A 229 14.07 -1.87 8.61
N GLU A 230 13.06 -1.09 8.96
CA GLU A 230 12.09 -1.47 9.98
C GLU A 230 10.69 -1.09 9.52
N LEU A 231 9.82 -2.09 9.42
CA LEU A 231 8.48 -1.97 8.87
C LEU A 231 7.44 -2.48 9.87
N TYR A 232 6.33 -1.77 9.97
CA TYR A 232 5.12 -2.30 10.58
C TYR A 232 4.32 -3.10 9.55
N ILE A 233 3.91 -4.30 9.94
CA ILE A 233 2.99 -5.16 9.20
C ILE A 233 1.69 -5.17 9.98
N ILE A 234 0.65 -4.57 9.41
CA ILE A 234 -0.62 -4.30 10.06
C ILE A 234 -1.68 -5.18 9.41
N GLU A 235 -2.41 -5.91 10.23
CA GLU A 235 -3.59 -6.68 9.80
C GLU A 235 -4.79 -6.27 10.65
N GLY A 236 -5.96 -6.24 10.06
CA GLY A 236 -7.18 -5.93 10.78
C GLY A 236 -8.43 -6.35 10.03
N GLU A 237 -9.59 -5.98 10.58
CA GLU A 237 -10.89 -6.36 10.06
C GLU A 237 -11.92 -5.25 10.19
N ARG A 238 -12.90 -5.26 9.28
CA ARG A 238 -14.17 -4.53 9.42
C ARG A 238 -15.18 -5.43 10.12
N TYR A 239 -15.86 -4.94 11.18
CA TYR A 239 -16.85 -5.70 11.95
C TYR A 239 -18.26 -5.07 11.95
N GLU A 240 -18.41 -3.84 11.40
CA GLU A 240 -19.67 -3.12 11.19
C GLU A 240 -19.77 -2.49 9.80
#